data_6b051e2c64fed0c221a3e1f4310cb6d8
#
_entry.id   6b051e2c64fed0c221a3e1f4310cb6d8
#
_cell.length_a   1.000
_cell.length_b   1.000
_cell.length_c   1.000
_cell.angle_alpha   90.00
_cell.angle_beta   90.00
_cell.angle_gamma   90.00
#
_symmetry.space_group_name_H-M   'P 1'
#
loop_
_entity.id
_entity.type
_entity.pdbx_description
1 polymer ?
#
loop_
_entity_poly.entity_id
_entity_poly.type
_entity_poly.pdbx_seq_one_letter_code
_entity_poly.pdbx_strand_id
1 'polypeptide(L)'
;MNKIIFVLVISFFSILSLQAQSKELGVASEIRNILESSSLGELSHDSKVNFSQYDLLIKFYSKREFKEAWTKEGGLSSQALVLRDQVRESLYDGLVPEDYYLGQLDDIIMNFEIEKMGENALQLAYVDLIFSESYLKLATDLYKGKTPQEAIKTNWQIQAKTVKVKFEEVLESAVKGDSIGQSIRGFWPEYKVYANIRESLRDYYKMASSQEENTPELEYKKLIKLGDRNRLIVEIRSRLIGEGSEVDSELYDSALLKEVLKVQKRFGLNPDGVIGPATISALNETPEDMILRIAVNLERLRWLPDTVVEDKFIMVNIANYQLDYVQDNGLDTLFSSKVIVGKQYRSTPVFNGEMSYIVFSPTWTVPLSIVRGEMIPKIKRDPSYLSRNHMKILTYSGKEVDPAGLEWSTVSVKNFPYMVRQSPGPHNSLGLVKFIFPNKFNVYIHDTPSKSLFDKDIRAFSHGCIRLHKPAEFAEVILQDNALWDKEKIYEAMHSGKETAVMLKKKIPVVILYLTFWTDTGGKNYIRKDIYNRDEEIARALFQ
;
A
#
# COMPACT_ATOMS: atom_id res chain seq x y z
N MET A 1 -17.32 -50.19 56.82
CA MET A 1 -17.99 -49.43 55.81
C MET A 1 -17.08 -48.44 55.07
N ASN A 2 -16.02 -47.87 55.65
CA ASN A 2 -15.20 -46.83 55.04
C ASN A 2 -14.18 -47.30 53.98
N LYS A 3 -13.82 -48.59 53.85
CA LYS A 3 -12.89 -49.04 52.81
C LYS A 3 -13.53 -49.36 51.48
N ILE A 4 -14.82 -49.68 51.43
CA ILE A 4 -15.55 -49.99 50.20
C ILE A 4 -15.93 -48.66 49.43
N ILE A 5 -16.22 -47.61 50.18
CA ILE A 5 -16.55 -46.27 49.57
C ILE A 5 -15.29 -45.69 48.94
N PHE A 6 -14.10 -45.85 49.49
CA PHE A 6 -12.86 -45.30 48.91
C PHE A 6 -12.44 -46.01 47.61
N VAL A 7 -12.67 -47.33 47.52
CA VAL A 7 -12.39 -48.08 46.27
C VAL A 7 -13.38 -47.75 45.17
N LEU A 8 -14.66 -47.54 45.52
CA LEU A 8 -15.68 -47.08 44.52
C LEU A 8 -15.44 -45.68 44.00
N VAL A 9 -14.96 -44.74 44.82
CA VAL A 9 -14.64 -43.36 44.38
C VAL A 9 -13.41 -43.34 43.48
N ILE A 10 -12.35 -44.12 43.81
CA ILE A 10 -11.15 -44.26 42.99
C ILE A 10 -11.47 -44.93 41.64
N SER A 11 -12.33 -45.97 41.64
CA SER A 11 -12.75 -46.61 40.37
C SER A 11 -13.63 -45.71 39.52
N PHE A 12 -14.46 -44.86 40.11
CA PHE A 12 -15.30 -43.92 39.37
C PHE A 12 -14.47 -42.77 38.75
N PHE A 13 -13.47 -42.23 39.46
CA PHE A 13 -12.53 -41.24 38.94
C PHE A 13 -11.62 -41.85 37.84
N SER A 14 -11.19 -43.10 37.99
CA SER A 14 -10.39 -43.78 36.96
C SER A 14 -11.23 -44.14 35.71
N ILE A 15 -12.50 -44.45 35.84
CA ILE A 15 -13.40 -44.69 34.70
C ILE A 15 -13.70 -43.36 33.96
N LEU A 16 -13.95 -42.28 34.68
CA LEU A 16 -14.14 -40.97 34.09
C LEU A 16 -12.89 -40.47 33.38
N SER A 17 -11.70 -40.69 33.97
CA SER A 17 -10.43 -40.31 33.30
C SER A 17 -10.13 -41.21 32.09
N LEU A 18 -10.47 -42.51 32.13
CA LEU A 18 -10.34 -43.40 30.99
C LEU A 18 -11.33 -43.08 29.86
N GLN A 19 -12.57 -42.71 30.19
CA GLN A 19 -13.55 -42.25 29.19
C GLN A 19 -13.16 -40.91 28.55
N ALA A 20 -12.66 -39.94 29.35
CA ALA A 20 -12.13 -38.67 28.82
C ALA A 20 -10.91 -38.93 27.92
N GLN A 21 -9.99 -39.79 28.34
CA GLN A 21 -8.79 -40.13 27.57
C GLN A 21 -9.13 -40.93 26.28
N SER A 22 -10.14 -41.82 26.31
CA SER A 22 -10.61 -42.53 25.11
C SER A 22 -11.32 -41.62 24.10
N LYS A 23 -12.01 -40.60 24.59
CA LYS A 23 -12.67 -39.59 23.76
C LYS A 23 -11.66 -38.64 23.11
N GLU A 24 -10.65 -38.21 23.86
CA GLU A 24 -9.52 -37.39 23.36
C GLU A 24 -8.70 -38.15 22.30
N LEU A 25 -8.41 -39.42 22.50
CA LEU A 25 -7.78 -40.28 21.49
C LEU A 25 -8.66 -40.45 20.25
N GLY A 26 -9.98 -40.44 20.42
CA GLY A 26 -10.92 -40.49 19.28
C GLY A 26 -10.85 -39.28 18.39
N VAL A 27 -10.86 -38.05 18.94
CA VAL A 27 -10.76 -36.78 18.17
C VAL A 27 -9.39 -36.66 17.52
N ALA A 28 -8.31 -36.95 18.23
CA ALA A 28 -6.96 -36.93 17.65
C ALA A 28 -6.82 -37.92 16.47
N SER A 29 -7.44 -39.09 16.57
CA SER A 29 -7.47 -40.06 15.46
C SER A 29 -8.25 -39.53 14.25
N GLU A 30 -9.38 -38.85 14.46
CA GLU A 30 -10.17 -38.27 13.38
C GLU A 30 -9.45 -37.08 12.73
N ILE A 31 -8.82 -36.17 13.49
CA ILE A 31 -7.96 -35.12 12.95
C ILE A 31 -6.87 -35.71 12.06
N ARG A 32 -6.19 -36.77 12.53
CA ARG A 32 -5.17 -37.47 11.76
C ARG A 32 -5.77 -38.06 10.47
N ASN A 33 -6.87 -38.82 10.59
CA ASN A 33 -7.54 -39.44 9.45
C ASN A 33 -7.93 -38.42 8.40
N ILE A 34 -8.51 -37.28 8.79
CA ILE A 34 -8.88 -36.20 7.90
C ILE A 34 -7.63 -35.65 7.19
N LEU A 35 -6.57 -35.34 7.92
CA LEU A 35 -5.36 -34.75 7.35
C LEU A 35 -4.51 -35.75 6.53
N GLU A 36 -4.49 -37.05 6.87
CA GLU A 36 -3.73 -38.07 6.12
C GLU A 36 -4.50 -38.68 4.95
N SER A 37 -5.85 -38.75 5.01
CA SER A 37 -6.69 -39.31 3.96
C SER A 37 -6.96 -38.34 2.80
N SER A 38 -6.71 -37.05 2.98
CA SER A 38 -6.96 -36.08 1.96
C SER A 38 -5.88 -36.10 0.88
N SER A 39 -6.07 -36.93 -0.11
CA SER A 39 -5.62 -36.61 -1.46
C SER A 39 -6.37 -35.34 -1.91
N LEU A 40 -5.73 -34.14 -1.67
CA LEU A 40 -5.98 -32.88 -2.33
C LEU A 40 -7.41 -32.66 -2.88
N GLY A 41 -8.32 -32.16 -2.06
CA GLY A 41 -9.52 -31.49 -2.59
C GLY A 41 -10.86 -32.19 -2.47
N GLU A 42 -10.96 -33.44 -2.05
CA GLU A 42 -12.24 -34.15 -1.92
C GLU A 42 -12.57 -34.53 -0.47
N LEU A 43 -12.60 -33.53 0.43
CA LEU A 43 -13.15 -33.73 1.78
C LEU A 43 -14.60 -33.28 1.81
N SER A 44 -15.46 -34.30 1.77
CA SER A 44 -16.88 -34.33 2.12
C SER A 44 -17.90 -33.94 1.05
N HIS A 45 -18.80 -34.86 0.82
CA HIS A 45 -20.07 -34.64 0.12
C HIS A 45 -20.99 -33.62 0.81
N ASP A 46 -20.67 -33.16 2.05
CA ASP A 46 -21.53 -32.25 2.82
C ASP A 46 -20.85 -31.01 3.43
N SER A 47 -19.51 -30.87 3.44
CA SER A 47 -18.86 -29.70 4.01
C SER A 47 -18.25 -28.80 2.92
N LYS A 48 -18.73 -27.55 2.85
CA LYS A 48 -18.24 -26.47 1.96
C LYS A 48 -16.86 -25.92 2.37
N VAL A 49 -16.06 -26.66 3.14
CA VAL A 49 -14.77 -26.17 3.64
C VAL A 49 -13.63 -26.72 2.80
N ASN A 50 -12.95 -25.84 2.11
CA ASN A 50 -11.71 -26.14 1.39
C ASN A 50 -10.51 -25.61 2.21
N PHE A 51 -9.72 -26.51 2.80
CA PHE A 51 -8.54 -26.13 3.58
C PHE A 51 -7.41 -25.61 2.68
N SER A 52 -7.29 -24.30 2.61
CA SER A 52 -6.28 -23.61 1.79
C SER A 52 -4.88 -23.63 2.44
N GLN A 53 -4.81 -23.81 3.75
CA GLN A 53 -3.57 -23.83 4.54
C GLN A 53 -3.15 -25.25 4.95
N TYR A 54 -3.47 -26.23 4.12
CA TYR A 54 -3.27 -27.66 4.40
C TYR A 54 -1.87 -28.02 4.92
N ASP A 55 -0.80 -27.50 4.28
CA ASP A 55 0.58 -27.77 4.71
C ASP A 55 0.89 -27.24 6.10
N LEU A 56 0.30 -26.10 6.45
CA LEU A 56 0.45 -25.51 7.80
C LEU A 56 -0.36 -26.27 8.84
N LEU A 57 -1.57 -26.73 8.47
CA LEU A 57 -2.39 -27.59 9.34
C LEU A 57 -1.65 -28.89 9.69
N ILE A 58 -1.10 -29.59 8.70
CA ILE A 58 -0.32 -30.82 8.95
C ILE A 58 0.86 -30.52 9.90
N LYS A 59 1.62 -29.46 9.66
CA LYS A 59 2.75 -29.08 10.52
C LYS A 59 2.31 -28.78 11.93
N PHE A 60 1.20 -28.07 12.10
CA PHE A 60 0.64 -27.71 13.39
C PHE A 60 0.19 -28.94 14.16
N TYR A 61 -0.67 -29.78 13.56
CA TYR A 61 -1.21 -30.96 14.25
C TYR A 61 -0.20 -32.06 14.45
N SER A 62 0.74 -32.29 13.53
CA SER A 62 1.81 -33.27 13.72
C SER A 62 2.66 -32.99 14.98
N LYS A 63 2.97 -31.70 15.25
CA LYS A 63 3.74 -31.30 16.46
C LYS A 63 2.97 -31.52 17.77
N ARG A 64 1.64 -31.52 17.72
CA ARG A 64 0.76 -31.77 18.88
C ARG A 64 0.25 -33.19 18.96
N GLU A 65 0.81 -34.14 18.21
CA GLU A 65 0.32 -35.52 18.15
C GLU A 65 -1.16 -35.61 17.77
N PHE A 66 -1.62 -34.67 16.95
CA PHE A 66 -3.00 -34.46 16.47
C PHE A 66 -4.02 -34.13 17.58
N LYS A 67 -3.58 -33.75 18.77
CA LYS A 67 -4.48 -33.31 19.85
C LYS A 67 -5.21 -32.02 19.51
N GLU A 68 -6.42 -31.88 20.05
CA GLU A 68 -7.26 -30.71 19.86
C GLU A 68 -6.60 -29.41 20.34
N ALA A 69 -6.84 -28.30 19.65
CA ALA A 69 -6.35 -26.98 20.00
C ALA A 69 -7.44 -26.06 20.55
N TRP A 70 -8.66 -26.24 20.07
CA TRP A 70 -9.76 -25.31 20.31
C TRP A 70 -10.90 -25.89 21.14
N THR A 71 -10.89 -27.18 21.35
CA THR A 71 -11.88 -27.87 22.20
C THR A 71 -11.21 -28.46 23.42
N LYS A 72 -11.90 -28.44 24.55
CA LYS A 72 -11.46 -29.05 25.81
C LYS A 72 -12.65 -29.61 26.56
N GLU A 73 -12.56 -30.88 26.99
CA GLU A 73 -13.61 -31.56 27.76
C GLU A 73 -14.99 -31.54 27.06
N GLY A 74 -14.98 -31.49 25.69
CA GLY A 74 -16.19 -31.46 24.88
C GLY A 74 -16.84 -30.08 24.75
N GLY A 75 -16.17 -29.00 25.20
CA GLY A 75 -16.59 -27.61 24.99
C GLY A 75 -15.57 -26.80 24.21
N LEU A 76 -15.96 -25.64 23.70
CA LEU A 76 -15.06 -24.69 23.07
C LEU A 76 -14.19 -23.96 24.10
N SER A 77 -12.90 -23.77 23.79
CA SER A 77 -12.03 -22.92 24.59
C SER A 77 -12.41 -21.44 24.46
N SER A 78 -12.11 -20.64 25.49
CA SER A 78 -12.29 -19.18 25.42
C SER A 78 -11.50 -18.54 24.25
N GLN A 79 -10.39 -19.15 23.84
CA GLN A 79 -9.57 -18.67 22.72
C GLN A 79 -10.24 -18.86 21.35
N ALA A 80 -11.16 -19.81 21.21
CA ALA A 80 -12.01 -19.94 20.02
C ALA A 80 -12.93 -18.72 19.84
N LEU A 81 -13.52 -18.22 20.93
CA LEU A 81 -14.33 -16.99 20.91
C LEU A 81 -13.46 -15.78 20.54
N VAL A 82 -12.25 -15.68 21.10
CA VAL A 82 -11.31 -14.61 20.77
C VAL A 82 -10.95 -14.64 19.29
N LEU A 83 -10.68 -15.83 18.71
CA LEU A 83 -10.38 -15.93 17.29
C LEU A 83 -11.54 -15.46 16.42
N ARG A 84 -12.77 -15.92 16.73
CA ARG A 84 -13.97 -15.48 16.02
C ARG A 84 -14.10 -13.95 16.00
N ASP A 85 -13.82 -13.30 17.15
CA ASP A 85 -13.86 -11.84 17.25
C ASP A 85 -12.74 -11.17 16.44
N GLN A 86 -11.53 -11.75 16.40
CA GLN A 86 -10.45 -11.27 15.53
C GLN A 86 -10.79 -11.43 14.03
N VAL A 87 -11.44 -12.53 13.65
CA VAL A 87 -11.94 -12.72 12.29
C VAL A 87 -12.97 -11.67 11.93
N ARG A 88 -13.93 -11.38 12.80
CA ARG A 88 -14.91 -10.30 12.59
C ARG A 88 -14.24 -8.94 12.46
N GLU A 89 -13.23 -8.66 13.28
CA GLU A 89 -12.46 -7.41 13.25
C GLU A 89 -11.55 -7.26 12.04
N SER A 90 -11.27 -8.34 11.28
CA SER A 90 -10.48 -8.29 10.04
C SER A 90 -11.12 -7.40 8.96
N LEU A 91 -12.42 -7.12 9.10
CA LEU A 91 -13.12 -6.11 8.31
C LEU A 91 -12.39 -4.76 8.33
N TYR A 92 -11.85 -4.38 9.48
CA TYR A 92 -11.12 -3.11 9.65
C TYR A 92 -9.66 -3.20 9.15
N ASP A 93 -9.19 -4.38 8.79
CA ASP A 93 -7.95 -4.58 8.05
C ASP A 93 -8.18 -4.53 6.52
N GLY A 94 -9.42 -4.22 6.09
CA GLY A 94 -9.82 -4.20 4.69
C GLY A 94 -9.91 -5.60 4.08
N LEU A 95 -10.19 -6.60 4.91
CA LEU A 95 -10.39 -7.98 4.51
C LEU A 95 -11.87 -8.36 4.61
N VAL A 96 -12.27 -9.45 3.98
CA VAL A 96 -13.64 -9.99 4.03
C VAL A 96 -13.69 -11.08 5.09
N PRO A 97 -14.39 -10.90 6.22
CA PRO A 97 -14.43 -11.89 7.31
C PRO A 97 -14.92 -13.28 6.87
N GLU A 98 -15.80 -13.33 5.88
CA GLU A 98 -16.32 -14.59 5.33
C GLU A 98 -15.25 -15.45 4.64
N ASP A 99 -14.18 -14.84 4.14
CA ASP A 99 -13.03 -15.58 3.61
C ASP A 99 -12.30 -16.38 4.69
N TYR A 100 -12.50 -16.03 5.95
CA TYR A 100 -11.93 -16.67 7.14
C TYR A 100 -12.99 -17.43 7.93
N TYR A 101 -14.08 -17.83 7.27
CA TYR A 101 -15.13 -18.71 7.80
C TYR A 101 -15.98 -18.10 8.93
N LEU A 102 -16.17 -16.74 8.99
CA LEU A 102 -16.91 -16.09 10.07
C LEU A 102 -18.28 -16.71 10.32
N GLY A 103 -19.08 -16.93 9.27
CA GLY A 103 -20.40 -17.54 9.40
C GLY A 103 -20.34 -18.95 10.02
N GLN A 104 -19.37 -19.79 9.57
CA GLN A 104 -19.21 -21.13 10.13
C GLN A 104 -18.73 -21.10 11.59
N LEU A 105 -17.84 -20.15 11.96
CA LEU A 105 -17.40 -19.98 13.34
C LEU A 105 -18.56 -19.55 14.25
N ASP A 106 -19.41 -18.63 13.80
CA ASP A 106 -20.60 -18.19 14.52
C ASP A 106 -21.61 -19.34 14.68
N ASP A 107 -21.88 -20.13 13.65
CA ASP A 107 -22.76 -21.30 13.70
C ASP A 107 -22.24 -22.37 14.68
N ILE A 108 -20.92 -22.67 14.62
CA ILE A 108 -20.30 -23.63 15.54
C ILE A 108 -20.47 -23.15 16.98
N ILE A 109 -20.17 -21.90 17.30
CA ILE A 109 -20.25 -21.35 18.65
C ILE A 109 -21.70 -21.42 19.15
N MET A 110 -22.67 -21.03 18.33
CA MET A 110 -24.08 -21.07 18.67
C MET A 110 -24.54 -22.52 18.97
N ASN A 111 -24.13 -23.49 18.14
CA ASN A 111 -24.49 -24.90 18.34
C ASN A 111 -23.85 -25.50 19.62
N PHE A 112 -22.63 -25.10 19.97
CA PHE A 112 -22.01 -25.51 21.25
C PHE A 112 -22.75 -24.95 22.47
N GLU A 113 -23.31 -23.73 22.38
CA GLU A 113 -24.09 -23.11 23.43
C GLU A 113 -25.48 -23.76 23.61
N ILE A 114 -26.13 -24.17 22.51
CA ILE A 114 -27.51 -24.69 22.52
C ILE A 114 -27.58 -26.21 22.66
N GLU A 115 -26.77 -26.96 21.89
CA GLU A 115 -26.97 -28.41 21.69
C GLU A 115 -25.96 -29.31 22.43
N LYS A 116 -25.01 -28.77 23.16
CA LYS A 116 -23.90 -29.53 23.77
C LYS A 116 -23.23 -30.49 22.76
N MET A 117 -22.77 -29.97 21.63
CA MET A 117 -22.18 -30.74 20.52
C MET A 117 -20.97 -31.65 20.85
N GLY A 118 -20.66 -31.85 22.13
CA GLY A 118 -19.43 -32.49 22.58
C GLY A 118 -19.35 -34.03 22.46
N GLU A 119 -20.25 -34.76 21.78
CA GLU A 119 -20.29 -36.22 21.80
C GLU A 119 -19.69 -36.93 20.59
N ASN A 120 -19.54 -36.26 19.43
CA ASN A 120 -19.05 -36.87 18.21
C ASN A 120 -17.60 -36.47 17.90
N ALA A 121 -16.66 -37.40 17.94
CA ALA A 121 -15.23 -37.16 17.69
C ALA A 121 -14.96 -36.59 16.30
N LEU A 122 -15.67 -37.02 15.27
CA LEU A 122 -15.52 -36.50 13.89
C LEU A 122 -15.96 -35.04 13.81
N GLN A 123 -17.08 -34.65 14.42
CA GLN A 123 -17.55 -33.26 14.47
C GLN A 123 -16.57 -32.37 15.21
N LEU A 124 -16.03 -32.80 16.35
CA LEU A 124 -15.00 -32.08 17.11
C LEU A 124 -13.72 -31.90 16.29
N ALA A 125 -13.31 -32.91 15.53
CA ALA A 125 -12.16 -32.83 14.63
C ALA A 125 -12.36 -31.77 13.54
N TYR A 126 -13.53 -31.70 12.91
CA TYR A 126 -13.84 -30.65 11.94
C TYR A 126 -13.86 -29.26 12.56
N VAL A 127 -14.46 -29.09 13.73
CA VAL A 127 -14.46 -27.82 14.49
C VAL A 127 -13.02 -27.36 14.71
N ASP A 128 -12.17 -28.24 15.23
CA ASP A 128 -10.79 -27.91 15.56
C ASP A 128 -9.98 -27.51 14.31
N LEU A 129 -10.19 -28.22 13.18
CA LEU A 129 -9.58 -27.92 11.89
C LEU A 129 -10.06 -26.58 11.30
N ILE A 130 -11.34 -26.25 11.38
CA ILE A 130 -11.89 -24.99 10.87
C ILE A 130 -11.31 -23.80 11.63
N PHE A 131 -11.24 -23.85 12.96
CA PHE A 131 -10.62 -22.78 13.75
C PHE A 131 -9.14 -22.62 13.41
N SER A 132 -8.40 -23.71 13.26
CA SER A 132 -6.98 -23.67 12.90
C SER A 132 -6.76 -23.11 11.48
N GLU A 133 -7.56 -23.53 10.51
CA GLU A 133 -7.53 -23.00 9.14
C GLU A 133 -7.84 -21.51 9.12
N SER A 134 -8.88 -21.08 9.82
CA SER A 134 -9.27 -19.68 9.97
C SER A 134 -8.12 -18.83 10.51
N TYR A 135 -7.49 -19.27 11.60
CA TYR A 135 -6.34 -18.58 12.16
C TYR A 135 -5.17 -18.48 11.17
N LEU A 136 -4.76 -19.61 10.59
CA LEU A 136 -3.60 -19.69 9.71
C LEU A 136 -3.80 -18.86 8.43
N LYS A 137 -4.98 -18.88 7.87
CA LYS A 137 -5.35 -18.09 6.69
C LYS A 137 -5.33 -16.60 7.01
N LEU A 138 -6.00 -16.17 8.09
CA LEU A 138 -6.01 -14.78 8.52
C LEU A 138 -4.60 -14.27 8.85
N ALA A 139 -3.82 -15.04 9.62
CA ALA A 139 -2.44 -14.70 9.97
C ALA A 139 -1.55 -14.53 8.75
N THR A 140 -1.68 -15.42 7.76
CA THR A 140 -0.93 -15.38 6.51
C THR A 140 -1.25 -14.13 5.71
N ASP A 141 -2.53 -13.80 5.56
CA ASP A 141 -2.99 -12.66 4.77
C ASP A 141 -2.69 -11.31 5.46
N LEU A 142 -2.76 -11.24 6.78
CA LEU A 142 -2.32 -10.06 7.55
C LEU A 142 -0.82 -9.82 7.42
N TYR A 143 -0.01 -10.89 7.36
CA TYR A 143 1.44 -10.77 7.30
C TYR A 143 1.96 -10.36 5.92
N LYS A 144 1.45 -10.96 4.83
CA LYS A 144 2.00 -10.77 3.47
C LYS A 144 1.05 -10.12 2.46
N GLY A 145 -0.21 -9.87 2.85
CA GLY A 145 -1.30 -9.49 1.97
C GLY A 145 -2.09 -10.70 1.45
N LYS A 146 -3.38 -10.49 1.19
CA LYS A 146 -4.31 -11.49 0.65
C LYS A 146 -4.08 -11.71 -0.84
N THR A 147 -3.81 -10.62 -1.57
CA THR A 147 -3.73 -10.66 -3.04
C THR A 147 -2.30 -10.86 -3.52
N PRO A 148 -2.04 -11.82 -4.44
CA PRO A 148 -0.71 -12.04 -5.00
C PRO A 148 -0.27 -10.83 -5.85
N GLN A 149 0.84 -10.20 -5.49
CA GLN A 149 1.38 -9.02 -6.21
C GLN A 149 1.63 -9.31 -7.70
N GLU A 150 2.07 -10.52 -8.02
CA GLU A 150 2.41 -10.94 -9.38
C GLU A 150 1.18 -11.11 -10.27
N ALA A 151 0.03 -11.45 -9.67
CA ALA A 151 -1.23 -11.64 -10.39
C ALA A 151 -1.90 -10.31 -10.78
N ILE A 152 -1.52 -9.21 -10.12
CA ILE A 152 -2.12 -7.90 -10.31
C ILE A 152 -1.21 -7.02 -11.17
N LYS A 153 -1.70 -6.54 -12.31
CA LYS A 153 -0.96 -5.70 -13.26
C LYS A 153 -0.75 -4.26 -12.77
N THR A 154 -0.48 -4.06 -11.49
CA THR A 154 -0.36 -2.74 -10.85
C THR A 154 0.98 -2.06 -11.04
N ASN A 155 1.92 -2.66 -11.79
CA ASN A 155 3.29 -2.18 -11.94
C ASN A 155 4.04 -2.03 -10.59
N TRP A 156 3.69 -2.91 -9.63
CA TRP A 156 4.35 -3.05 -8.34
C TRP A 156 5.58 -3.95 -8.51
N GLN A 157 6.75 -3.41 -8.20
CA GLN A 157 8.04 -4.08 -8.43
C GLN A 157 8.91 -4.11 -7.17
N ILE A 158 8.34 -3.79 -6.01
CA ILE A 158 8.96 -4.08 -4.72
C ILE A 158 8.93 -5.60 -4.56
N GLN A 159 10.06 -6.17 -4.14
CA GLN A 159 10.14 -7.61 -3.90
C GLN A 159 9.12 -8.02 -2.84
N ALA A 160 8.39 -9.09 -3.09
CA ALA A 160 7.43 -9.62 -2.13
C ALA A 160 8.09 -9.92 -0.78
N LYS A 161 7.35 -9.73 0.30
CA LYS A 161 7.79 -10.01 1.67
C LYS A 161 8.22 -11.47 1.80
N THR A 162 9.46 -11.69 2.23
CA THR A 162 9.94 -13.05 2.49
C THR A 162 9.31 -13.58 3.76
N VAL A 163 8.57 -14.68 3.65
CA VAL A 163 7.93 -15.31 4.82
C VAL A 163 9.01 -15.99 5.67
N LYS A 164 9.38 -15.37 6.79
CA LYS A 164 10.30 -15.91 7.80
C LYS A 164 9.58 -16.47 9.02
N VAL A 165 8.30 -16.15 9.15
CA VAL A 165 7.45 -16.54 10.26
C VAL A 165 6.97 -17.98 10.06
N LYS A 166 7.04 -18.77 11.10
CA LYS A 166 6.44 -20.10 11.17
C LYS A 166 5.07 -19.98 11.83
N PHE A 167 4.04 -19.75 11.05
CA PHE A 167 2.68 -19.50 11.53
C PHE A 167 2.17 -20.60 12.44
N GLU A 168 2.49 -21.85 12.12
CA GLU A 168 2.14 -23.02 12.93
C GLU A 168 2.78 -23.02 14.33
N GLU A 169 4.00 -22.48 14.47
CA GLU A 169 4.67 -22.35 15.76
C GLU A 169 4.10 -21.20 16.59
N VAL A 170 3.73 -20.10 15.91
CA VAL A 170 3.06 -18.97 16.58
C VAL A 170 1.68 -19.39 17.06
N LEU A 171 0.90 -20.12 16.24
CA LEU A 171 -0.40 -20.67 16.65
C LEU A 171 -0.26 -21.59 17.87
N GLU A 172 0.70 -22.51 17.86
CA GLU A 172 0.94 -23.43 18.97
C GLU A 172 1.25 -22.67 20.27
N SER A 173 2.10 -21.65 20.18
CA SER A 173 2.43 -20.79 21.33
C SER A 173 1.23 -20.00 21.82
N ALA A 174 0.41 -19.49 20.91
CA ALA A 174 -0.77 -18.69 21.22
C ALA A 174 -1.90 -19.52 21.87
N VAL A 175 -2.09 -20.76 21.41
CA VAL A 175 -3.05 -21.70 22.02
C VAL A 175 -2.61 -22.08 23.44
N LYS A 176 -1.31 -22.37 23.65
CA LYS A 176 -0.77 -22.70 24.98
C LYS A 176 -0.77 -21.52 25.95
N GLY A 177 -0.56 -20.33 25.45
CA GLY A 177 -0.41 -19.11 26.26
C GLY A 177 -1.68 -18.25 26.35
N ASP A 178 -2.83 -18.75 25.91
CA ASP A 178 -4.11 -17.99 25.87
C ASP A 178 -3.96 -16.59 25.25
N SER A 179 -3.23 -16.49 24.14
CA SER A 179 -2.81 -15.21 23.53
C SER A 179 -3.17 -15.06 22.04
N ILE A 180 -4.24 -15.73 21.58
CA ILE A 180 -4.69 -15.71 20.17
C ILE A 180 -4.85 -14.27 19.66
N GLY A 181 -5.56 -13.40 20.37
CA GLY A 181 -5.77 -12.02 19.95
C GLY A 181 -4.48 -11.21 19.83
N GLN A 182 -3.51 -11.46 20.73
CA GLN A 182 -2.20 -10.79 20.65
C GLN A 182 -1.38 -11.31 19.47
N SER A 183 -1.39 -12.63 19.24
CA SER A 183 -0.65 -13.25 18.12
C SER A 183 -1.16 -12.78 16.76
N ILE A 184 -2.48 -12.64 16.56
CA ILE A 184 -3.06 -12.08 15.32
C ILE A 184 -2.61 -10.65 15.10
N ARG A 185 -2.66 -9.78 16.12
CA ARG A 185 -2.17 -8.40 16.02
C ARG A 185 -0.66 -8.31 15.74
N GLY A 186 0.11 -9.31 16.15
CA GLY A 186 1.54 -9.43 15.87
C GLY A 186 1.88 -9.63 14.38
N PHE A 187 0.91 -9.93 13.54
CA PHE A 187 1.09 -10.03 12.07
C PHE A 187 0.83 -8.71 11.32
N TRP A 188 0.31 -7.69 11.99
CA TRP A 188 0.16 -6.38 11.36
C TRP A 188 1.52 -5.78 11.00
N PRO A 189 1.60 -5.02 9.88
CA PRO A 189 2.78 -4.22 9.61
C PRO A 189 3.11 -3.29 10.78
N GLU A 190 4.40 -3.22 11.15
CA GLU A 190 4.87 -2.43 12.31
C GLU A 190 4.79 -0.90 12.11
N TYR A 191 4.25 -0.45 10.96
CA TYR A 191 4.10 0.97 10.66
C TYR A 191 2.97 1.59 11.49
N LYS A 192 3.25 2.64 12.27
CA LYS A 192 2.20 3.38 13.02
C LYS A 192 1.03 3.82 12.14
N VAL A 193 1.32 4.16 10.90
CA VAL A 193 0.30 4.55 9.92
C VAL A 193 -0.71 3.42 9.63
N TYR A 194 -0.32 2.14 9.75
CA TYR A 194 -1.24 1.02 9.53
C TYR A 194 -2.39 1.03 10.55
N ALA A 195 -2.08 1.16 11.82
CA ALA A 195 -3.09 1.23 12.89
C ALA A 195 -4.04 2.43 12.70
N ASN A 196 -3.50 3.60 12.36
CA ASN A 196 -4.31 4.80 12.10
C ASN A 196 -5.23 4.63 10.88
N ILE A 197 -4.74 4.00 9.81
CA ILE A 197 -5.56 3.72 8.61
C ILE A 197 -6.67 2.72 8.95
N ARG A 198 -6.38 1.72 9.77
CA ARG A 198 -7.35 0.75 10.27
C ARG A 198 -8.48 1.42 11.07
N GLU A 199 -8.14 2.35 11.96
CA GLU A 199 -9.15 3.14 12.68
C GLU A 199 -9.97 4.03 11.74
N SER A 200 -9.33 4.65 10.75
CA SER A 200 -10.05 5.41 9.72
C SER A 200 -11.05 4.53 8.97
N LEU A 201 -10.67 3.28 8.64
CA LEU A 201 -11.58 2.34 7.98
C LEU A 201 -12.79 2.02 8.86
N ARG A 202 -12.59 1.82 10.17
CA ARG A 202 -13.67 1.61 11.13
C ARG A 202 -14.65 2.79 11.16
N ASP A 203 -14.13 4.02 11.12
CA ASP A 203 -14.97 5.21 11.12
C ASP A 203 -15.77 5.34 9.83
N TYR A 204 -15.19 4.99 8.67
CA TYR A 204 -15.93 4.98 7.41
C TYR A 204 -17.02 3.90 7.36
N TYR A 205 -16.80 2.72 7.95
CA TYR A 205 -17.85 1.72 8.09
C TYR A 205 -19.00 2.23 8.98
N LYS A 206 -18.72 2.94 10.09
CA LYS A 206 -19.75 3.59 10.91
C LYS A 206 -20.53 4.64 10.11
N MET A 207 -19.82 5.47 9.32
CA MET A 207 -20.45 6.46 8.46
C MET A 207 -21.36 5.80 7.42
N ALA A 208 -20.91 4.76 6.73
CA ALA A 208 -21.71 4.01 5.77
C ALA A 208 -22.98 3.42 6.40
N SER A 209 -22.85 2.88 7.62
CA SER A 209 -24.02 2.32 8.36
C SER A 209 -24.99 3.36 8.88
N SER A 210 -24.60 4.63 9.02
CA SER A 210 -25.42 5.72 9.57
C SER A 210 -26.01 6.64 8.52
N GLN A 211 -25.53 6.56 7.26
CA GLN A 211 -26.09 7.37 6.18
C GLN A 211 -27.43 6.80 5.70
N GLU A 212 -28.42 7.69 5.53
CA GLU A 212 -29.61 7.38 4.74
C GLU A 212 -29.19 7.09 3.29
N GLU A 213 -29.79 6.08 2.66
CA GLU A 213 -29.44 5.51 1.35
C GLU A 213 -29.37 6.52 0.18
N ASN A 214 -29.68 7.81 0.37
CA ASN A 214 -29.83 8.80 -0.70
C ASN A 214 -29.20 10.17 -0.39
N THR A 215 -27.88 10.24 -0.23
CA THR A 215 -27.24 11.56 -0.34
C THR A 215 -27.10 11.92 -1.83
N PRO A 216 -27.87 12.91 -2.36
CA PRO A 216 -27.86 13.22 -3.79
C PRO A 216 -26.48 13.69 -4.25
N GLU A 217 -26.05 13.27 -5.46
CA GLU A 217 -24.78 13.73 -6.04
C GLU A 217 -24.82 15.23 -6.33
N LEU A 218 -23.76 15.96 -5.92
CA LEU A 218 -23.59 17.36 -6.21
C LEU A 218 -23.25 17.56 -7.70
N GLU A 219 -24.09 18.27 -8.43
CA GLU A 219 -23.84 18.59 -9.84
C GLU A 219 -23.01 19.87 -10.02
N TYR A 220 -21.84 19.77 -10.62
CA TYR A 220 -21.07 20.95 -11.01
C TYR A 220 -21.74 21.72 -12.17
N LYS A 221 -22.04 23.01 -11.96
CA LYS A 221 -22.61 23.89 -13.02
C LYS A 221 -21.70 25.07 -13.34
N LYS A 222 -21.08 25.67 -12.33
CA LYS A 222 -20.18 26.82 -12.46
C LYS A 222 -19.24 26.93 -11.26
N LEU A 223 -18.15 27.66 -11.42
CA LEU A 223 -17.26 28.01 -10.31
C LEU A 223 -18.01 28.82 -9.25
N ILE A 224 -17.83 28.49 -7.97
CA ILE A 224 -18.39 29.20 -6.84
C ILE A 224 -17.22 29.73 -5.98
N LYS A 225 -17.26 31.02 -5.67
CA LYS A 225 -16.23 31.74 -4.89
C LYS A 225 -16.83 32.33 -3.62
N LEU A 226 -16.00 32.68 -2.68
CA LEU A 226 -16.40 33.39 -1.45
C LEU A 226 -17.25 34.62 -1.80
N GLY A 227 -18.40 34.75 -1.16
CA GLY A 227 -19.39 35.81 -1.41
C GLY A 227 -20.45 35.48 -2.46
N ASP A 228 -20.28 34.41 -3.24
CA ASP A 228 -21.28 33.97 -4.22
C ASP A 228 -22.52 33.40 -3.53
N ARG A 229 -23.68 33.54 -4.20
CA ARG A 229 -24.95 32.89 -3.83
C ARG A 229 -25.27 31.80 -4.83
N ASN A 230 -25.57 30.60 -4.31
CA ASN A 230 -25.90 29.46 -5.16
C ASN A 230 -26.66 28.42 -4.33
N ARG A 231 -27.73 27.83 -4.88
CA ARG A 231 -28.50 26.78 -4.22
C ARG A 231 -27.65 25.56 -3.84
N LEU A 232 -26.62 25.22 -4.64
CA LEU A 232 -25.69 24.11 -4.34
C LEU A 232 -24.95 24.33 -3.01
N ILE A 233 -24.79 25.58 -2.56
CA ILE A 233 -24.13 25.90 -1.30
C ILE A 233 -24.91 25.33 -0.11
N VAL A 234 -26.24 25.27 -0.18
CA VAL A 234 -27.10 24.67 0.88
C VAL A 234 -26.69 23.20 1.10
N GLU A 235 -26.59 22.45 0.01
CA GLU A 235 -26.23 21.02 0.06
C GLU A 235 -24.79 20.81 0.54
N ILE A 236 -23.84 21.65 0.05
CA ILE A 236 -22.43 21.60 0.49
C ILE A 236 -22.32 21.95 1.98
N ARG A 237 -23.08 22.95 2.44
CA ARG A 237 -23.08 23.36 3.84
C ARG A 237 -23.62 22.26 4.76
N SER A 238 -24.74 21.63 4.38
CA SER A 238 -25.31 20.50 5.12
C SER A 238 -24.29 19.37 5.28
N ARG A 239 -23.56 19.02 4.22
CA ARG A 239 -22.51 17.97 4.26
C ARG A 239 -21.30 18.33 5.13
N LEU A 240 -20.88 19.59 5.15
CA LEU A 240 -19.63 19.99 5.80
C LEU A 240 -19.79 20.56 7.21
N ILE A 241 -20.93 21.16 7.50
CA ILE A 241 -21.18 21.87 8.77
C ILE A 241 -22.37 21.22 9.53
N GLY A 242 -23.27 20.55 8.82
CA GLY A 242 -24.50 19.98 9.35
C GLY A 242 -25.69 20.94 9.26
N GLU A 243 -26.91 20.45 9.58
CA GLU A 243 -28.15 21.21 9.59
C GLU A 243 -28.21 22.08 10.84
N GLY A 244 -28.72 23.31 10.73
CA GLY A 244 -29.11 24.14 11.89
C GLY A 244 -28.36 25.47 12.06
N SER A 245 -27.67 26.01 11.06
CA SER A 245 -27.13 27.37 11.16
C SER A 245 -28.19 28.38 10.72
N GLU A 246 -28.50 29.39 11.58
CA GLU A 246 -29.38 30.56 11.29
C GLU A 246 -28.79 31.49 10.20
N VAL A 247 -27.78 31.06 9.48
CA VAL A 247 -27.05 31.81 8.45
C VAL A 247 -27.78 31.66 7.11
N ASP A 248 -27.69 32.67 6.27
CA ASP A 248 -28.13 32.61 4.87
C ASP A 248 -27.52 31.39 4.16
N SER A 249 -28.33 30.36 4.03
CA SER A 249 -27.88 29.02 3.61
C SER A 249 -27.32 28.98 2.18
N GLU A 250 -27.69 29.93 1.31
CA GLU A 250 -27.22 30.03 -0.07
C GLU A 250 -25.91 30.83 -0.21
N LEU A 251 -25.49 31.55 0.83
CA LEU A 251 -24.28 32.39 0.78
C LEU A 251 -23.01 31.55 1.04
N TYR A 252 -22.03 31.63 0.16
CA TYR A 252 -20.70 31.10 0.42
C TYR A 252 -19.93 32.04 1.35
N ASP A 253 -20.05 31.82 2.65
CA ASP A 253 -19.46 32.62 3.70
C ASP A 253 -18.08 32.10 4.17
N SER A 254 -17.47 32.83 5.09
CA SER A 254 -16.15 32.48 5.66
C SER A 254 -16.14 31.18 6.48
N ALA A 255 -17.27 30.81 7.09
CA ALA A 255 -17.38 29.56 7.84
C ALA A 255 -17.32 28.35 6.89
N LEU A 256 -18.09 28.38 5.81
CA LEU A 256 -18.05 27.34 4.80
C LEU A 256 -16.72 27.32 4.04
N LEU A 257 -16.11 28.48 3.76
CA LEU A 257 -14.76 28.55 3.16
C LEU A 257 -13.73 27.75 3.96
N LYS A 258 -13.76 27.91 5.29
CA LYS A 258 -12.84 27.17 6.17
C LYS A 258 -12.96 25.65 6.01
N GLU A 259 -14.17 25.13 5.89
CA GLU A 259 -14.39 23.69 5.69
C GLU A 259 -14.01 23.25 4.27
N VAL A 260 -14.33 24.03 3.24
CA VAL A 260 -13.89 23.76 1.86
C VAL A 260 -12.37 23.69 1.76
N LEU A 261 -11.64 24.61 2.39
CA LEU A 261 -10.17 24.58 2.45
C LEU A 261 -9.64 23.30 3.13
N LYS A 262 -10.33 22.79 4.15
CA LYS A 262 -9.96 21.50 4.79
C LYS A 262 -10.15 20.33 3.79
N VAL A 263 -11.28 20.29 3.09
CA VAL A 263 -11.57 19.28 2.07
C VAL A 263 -10.49 19.34 0.97
N GLN A 264 -10.22 20.51 0.41
CA GLN A 264 -9.21 20.68 -0.63
C GLN A 264 -7.82 20.17 -0.17
N LYS A 265 -7.38 20.52 1.05
CA LYS A 265 -6.13 20.01 1.62
C LYS A 265 -6.14 18.48 1.81
N ARG A 266 -7.26 17.94 2.33
CA ARG A 266 -7.42 16.51 2.56
C ARG A 266 -7.31 15.71 1.26
N PHE A 267 -7.93 16.21 0.17
CA PHE A 267 -7.93 15.59 -1.16
C PHE A 267 -6.73 16.01 -2.03
N GLY A 268 -5.79 16.78 -1.51
CA GLY A 268 -4.57 17.21 -2.23
C GLY A 268 -4.83 18.18 -3.36
N LEU A 269 -5.95 18.87 -3.32
CA LEU A 269 -6.28 19.96 -4.23
C LEU A 269 -5.58 21.25 -3.79
N ASN A 270 -5.47 22.23 -4.72
CA ASN A 270 -5.01 23.56 -4.35
C ASN A 270 -6.01 24.19 -3.37
N PRO A 271 -5.59 24.57 -2.13
CA PRO A 271 -6.50 25.11 -1.14
C PRO A 271 -6.78 26.61 -1.39
N ASP A 272 -7.43 26.93 -2.49
CA ASP A 272 -7.79 28.29 -2.92
C ASP A 272 -9.22 28.71 -2.51
N GLY A 273 -9.98 27.77 -1.96
CA GLY A 273 -11.36 27.98 -1.55
C GLY A 273 -12.34 28.10 -2.73
N VAL A 274 -11.92 27.88 -3.97
CA VAL A 274 -12.81 27.89 -5.12
C VAL A 274 -13.48 26.52 -5.27
N ILE A 275 -14.81 26.48 -5.23
CA ILE A 275 -15.57 25.25 -5.46
C ILE A 275 -15.69 25.04 -6.98
N GLY A 276 -14.77 24.23 -7.51
CA GLY A 276 -14.71 23.83 -8.91
C GLY A 276 -14.98 22.33 -9.09
N PRO A 277 -14.81 21.79 -10.33
CA PRO A 277 -15.08 20.38 -10.62
C PRO A 277 -14.34 19.41 -9.70
N ALA A 278 -13.06 19.69 -9.38
CA ALA A 278 -12.26 18.83 -8.52
C ALA A 278 -12.76 18.84 -7.06
N THR A 279 -13.20 20.01 -6.56
CA THR A 279 -13.78 20.12 -5.21
C THR A 279 -15.12 19.41 -5.13
N ILE A 280 -15.97 19.54 -6.16
CA ILE A 280 -17.25 18.82 -6.24
C ILE A 280 -17.01 17.29 -6.28
N SER A 281 -16.07 16.82 -7.11
CA SER A 281 -15.72 15.40 -7.14
C SER A 281 -15.25 14.89 -5.77
N ALA A 282 -14.46 15.67 -5.05
CA ALA A 282 -14.03 15.32 -3.68
C ALA A 282 -15.18 15.27 -2.67
N LEU A 283 -16.17 16.14 -2.84
CA LEU A 283 -17.38 16.18 -1.99
C LEU A 283 -18.38 15.07 -2.31
N ASN A 284 -18.30 14.46 -3.49
CA ASN A 284 -19.13 13.35 -3.93
C ASN A 284 -18.53 11.97 -3.62
N GLU A 285 -17.30 11.91 -3.09
CA GLU A 285 -16.73 10.62 -2.62
C GLU A 285 -17.59 10.08 -1.48
N THR A 286 -18.12 8.88 -1.65
CA THR A 286 -18.98 8.22 -0.66
C THR A 286 -18.16 7.48 0.41
N PRO A 287 -18.75 7.15 1.58
CA PRO A 287 -18.07 6.27 2.54
C PRO A 287 -17.66 4.92 1.94
N GLU A 288 -18.46 4.36 1.04
CA GLU A 288 -18.19 3.09 0.35
C GLU A 288 -16.97 3.21 -0.57
N ASP A 289 -16.86 4.30 -1.34
CA ASP A 289 -15.65 4.58 -2.16
C ASP A 289 -14.40 4.67 -1.27
N MET A 290 -14.56 5.29 -0.10
CA MET A 290 -13.47 5.43 0.86
C MET A 290 -13.10 4.10 1.50
N ILE A 291 -14.07 3.24 1.84
CA ILE A 291 -13.82 1.87 2.35
C ILE A 291 -12.98 1.08 1.36
N LEU A 292 -13.36 1.05 0.08
CA LEU A 292 -12.60 0.37 -0.96
C LEU A 292 -11.17 0.93 -1.09
N ARG A 293 -11.03 2.26 -1.14
CA ARG A 293 -9.74 2.93 -1.24
C ARG A 293 -8.83 2.64 -0.04
N ILE A 294 -9.38 2.66 1.17
CA ILE A 294 -8.63 2.38 2.40
C ILE A 294 -8.17 0.92 2.43
N ALA A 295 -9.06 -0.02 2.11
CA ALA A 295 -8.74 -1.45 2.05
C ALA A 295 -7.59 -1.73 1.06
N VAL A 296 -7.61 -1.13 -0.13
CA VAL A 296 -6.53 -1.21 -1.12
C VAL A 296 -5.19 -0.70 -0.56
N ASN A 297 -5.20 0.37 0.21
CA ASN A 297 -3.96 0.92 0.76
C ASN A 297 -3.45 0.14 1.97
N LEU A 298 -4.33 -0.47 2.77
CA LEU A 298 -3.94 -1.45 3.79
C LEU A 298 -3.27 -2.67 3.15
N GLU A 299 -3.80 -3.18 2.04
CA GLU A 299 -3.20 -4.27 1.27
C GLU A 299 -1.80 -3.90 0.76
N ARG A 300 -1.64 -2.72 0.18
CA ARG A 300 -0.33 -2.21 -0.26
C ARG A 300 0.70 -2.13 0.86
N LEU A 301 0.28 -1.77 2.07
CA LEU A 301 1.17 -1.73 3.23
C LEU A 301 1.59 -3.12 3.68
N ARG A 302 0.72 -4.13 3.58
CA ARG A 302 1.07 -5.53 3.87
C ARG A 302 2.09 -6.11 2.89
N TRP A 303 2.08 -5.64 1.64
CA TRP A 303 3.07 -6.05 0.63
C TRP A 303 4.48 -5.52 0.87
N LEU A 304 4.64 -4.46 1.68
CA LEU A 304 5.94 -3.89 1.95
C LEU A 304 6.76 -4.85 2.83
N PRO A 305 7.98 -5.22 2.41
CA PRO A 305 8.89 -5.99 3.26
C PRO A 305 9.36 -5.12 4.44
N ASP A 306 9.60 -5.74 5.59
CA ASP A 306 10.03 -5.07 6.82
C ASP A 306 11.34 -4.27 6.65
N THR A 307 12.16 -4.66 5.64
CA THR A 307 13.44 -4.02 5.31
C THR A 307 13.33 -2.77 4.43
N VAL A 308 12.13 -2.40 3.98
CA VAL A 308 11.93 -1.23 3.10
C VAL A 308 12.02 0.08 3.87
N VAL A 309 11.65 0.06 5.15
CA VAL A 309 11.70 1.23 6.03
C VAL A 309 12.89 1.06 6.97
N GLU A 310 13.96 1.83 6.73
CA GLU A 310 15.12 1.93 7.60
C GLU A 310 15.04 3.23 8.44
N ASP A 311 16.01 3.40 9.34
CA ASP A 311 16.11 4.61 10.18
C ASP A 311 16.03 5.91 9.35
N LYS A 312 16.77 5.95 8.22
CA LYS A 312 16.73 7.08 7.26
C LYS A 312 16.49 6.57 5.85
N PHE A 313 15.46 7.09 5.19
CA PHE A 313 15.15 6.72 3.80
C PHE A 313 14.44 7.85 3.04
N ILE A 314 14.52 7.79 1.71
CA ILE A 314 13.80 8.67 0.80
C ILE A 314 12.52 7.96 0.37
N MET A 315 11.39 8.59 0.61
CA MET A 315 10.08 8.11 0.16
C MET A 315 9.52 9.02 -0.94
N VAL A 316 9.07 8.42 -2.03
CA VAL A 316 8.31 9.13 -3.07
C VAL A 316 6.92 8.51 -3.15
N ASN A 317 5.89 9.25 -2.76
CA ASN A 317 4.52 8.84 -3.03
C ASN A 317 4.06 9.45 -4.37
N ILE A 318 3.95 8.60 -5.38
CA ILE A 318 3.59 8.98 -6.75
C ILE A 318 2.23 9.69 -6.78
N ALA A 319 1.20 9.15 -6.12
CA ALA A 319 -0.15 9.71 -6.11
C ALA A 319 -0.21 11.08 -5.41
N ASN A 320 0.68 11.33 -4.43
CA ASN A 320 0.81 12.61 -3.74
C ASN A 320 1.69 13.62 -4.47
N TYR A 321 2.45 13.19 -5.49
CA TYR A 321 3.45 14.03 -6.15
C TYR A 321 4.43 14.66 -5.17
N GLN A 322 4.92 13.87 -4.21
CA GLN A 322 5.79 14.34 -3.14
C GLN A 322 6.94 13.38 -2.89
N LEU A 323 8.10 13.95 -2.62
CA LEU A 323 9.28 13.28 -2.10
C LEU A 323 9.52 13.79 -0.68
N ASP A 324 9.69 12.86 0.26
CA ASP A 324 10.10 13.11 1.63
C ASP A 324 11.38 12.34 1.93
N TYR A 325 12.36 12.99 2.55
CA TYR A 325 13.50 12.33 3.19
C TYR A 325 13.23 12.31 4.68
N VAL A 326 13.13 11.14 5.23
CA VAL A 326 12.66 10.93 6.60
C VAL A 326 13.68 10.17 7.44
N GLN A 327 13.57 10.30 8.77
CA GLN A 327 14.31 9.54 9.76
C GLN A 327 13.37 8.98 10.83
N ASP A 328 13.92 8.25 11.79
CA ASP A 328 13.18 7.62 12.89
C ASP A 328 12.00 6.76 12.38
N ASN A 329 12.27 5.89 11.40
CA ASN A 329 11.26 5.05 10.76
C ASN A 329 10.09 5.85 10.16
N GLY A 330 10.37 7.05 9.63
CA GLY A 330 9.37 7.91 8.99
C GLY A 330 8.64 8.85 9.94
N LEU A 331 9.03 8.94 11.22
CA LEU A 331 8.39 9.82 12.20
C LEU A 331 8.83 11.27 12.07
N ASP A 332 10.06 11.52 11.59
CA ASP A 332 10.61 12.85 11.42
C ASP A 332 10.99 13.11 9.95
N THR A 333 10.61 14.28 9.44
CA THR A 333 10.84 14.67 8.05
C THR A 333 11.99 15.68 7.96
N LEU A 334 13.12 15.23 7.45
CA LEU A 334 14.32 16.04 7.23
C LEU A 334 14.18 16.99 6.03
N PHE A 335 13.47 16.54 5.01
CA PHE A 335 13.25 17.32 3.78
C PHE A 335 11.96 16.88 3.09
N SER A 336 11.27 17.84 2.50
CA SER A 336 10.06 17.60 1.73
C SER A 336 10.00 18.48 0.48
N SER A 337 9.61 17.90 -0.65
CA SER A 337 9.51 18.60 -1.91
C SER A 337 8.46 18.02 -2.86
N LYS A 338 7.81 18.90 -3.62
CA LYS A 338 6.96 18.49 -4.74
C LYS A 338 7.77 17.75 -5.79
N VAL A 339 7.15 16.75 -6.44
CA VAL A 339 7.74 16.06 -7.59
C VAL A 339 6.78 16.03 -8.79
N ILE A 340 7.37 15.79 -9.97
CA ILE A 340 6.65 15.46 -11.21
C ILE A 340 7.00 14.01 -11.55
N VAL A 341 5.98 13.19 -11.77
CA VAL A 341 6.09 11.76 -12.08
C VAL A 341 5.71 11.46 -13.53
N GLY A 342 5.78 10.20 -13.91
CA GLY A 342 5.42 9.72 -15.25
C GLY A 342 3.97 9.97 -15.63
N LYS A 343 3.72 10.16 -16.93
CA LYS A 343 2.35 10.11 -17.49
C LYS A 343 1.76 8.72 -17.33
N GLN A 344 0.44 8.58 -17.38
CA GLN A 344 -0.25 7.30 -17.20
C GLN A 344 0.31 6.18 -18.11
N TYR A 345 0.48 6.44 -19.41
CA TYR A 345 1.02 5.48 -20.37
C TYR A 345 2.55 5.26 -20.30
N ARG A 346 3.26 6.03 -19.45
CA ARG A 346 4.68 5.91 -19.09
C ARG A 346 4.83 6.10 -17.59
N SER A 347 4.03 5.35 -16.84
CA SER A 347 3.92 5.50 -15.41
C SER A 347 5.23 5.19 -14.69
N THR A 348 5.50 5.96 -13.64
CA THR A 348 6.59 5.65 -12.71
C THR A 348 6.27 4.30 -12.02
N PRO A 349 7.18 3.31 -12.06
CA PRO A 349 6.96 2.05 -11.35
C PRO A 349 7.06 2.23 -9.84
N VAL A 350 6.44 1.33 -9.09
CA VAL A 350 6.60 1.18 -7.64
C VAL A 350 7.75 0.22 -7.40
N PHE A 351 8.83 0.68 -6.79
CA PHE A 351 10.01 -0.15 -6.50
C PHE A 351 10.89 0.50 -5.42
N ASN A 352 11.83 -0.25 -4.90
CA ASN A 352 12.85 0.24 -3.98
C ASN A 352 14.26 0.15 -4.58
N GLY A 353 15.17 0.93 -4.06
CA GLY A 353 16.57 0.97 -4.47
C GLY A 353 17.42 1.72 -3.46
N GLU A 354 18.69 1.94 -3.80
CA GLU A 354 19.63 2.65 -2.93
C GLU A 354 20.30 3.80 -3.68
N MET A 355 20.08 5.04 -3.25
CA MET A 355 20.78 6.20 -3.79
C MET A 355 22.27 6.10 -3.46
N SER A 356 23.09 6.13 -4.52
CA SER A 356 24.52 5.84 -4.44
C SER A 356 25.39 7.06 -4.74
N TYR A 357 24.94 7.97 -5.60
CA TYR A 357 25.71 9.15 -5.98
C TYR A 357 24.83 10.26 -6.58
N ILE A 358 25.39 11.47 -6.56
CA ILE A 358 24.80 12.68 -7.17
C ILE A 358 25.66 13.08 -8.36
N VAL A 359 25.04 13.60 -9.42
CA VAL A 359 25.77 14.15 -10.57
C VAL A 359 25.34 15.60 -10.78
N PHE A 360 26.26 16.52 -10.59
CA PHE A 360 26.09 17.95 -10.85
C PHE A 360 26.42 18.29 -12.30
N SER A 361 25.80 19.32 -12.84
CA SER A 361 25.90 19.74 -14.24
C SER A 361 25.83 18.55 -15.21
N PRO A 362 24.74 17.71 -15.15
CA PRO A 362 24.70 16.45 -15.88
C PRO A 362 24.59 16.65 -17.39
N THR A 363 25.23 15.78 -18.15
CA THR A 363 24.83 15.52 -19.53
C THR A 363 23.58 14.64 -19.56
N TRP A 364 22.75 14.77 -20.59
CA TRP A 364 21.62 13.89 -20.80
C TRP A 364 21.75 13.08 -22.08
N THR A 365 22.10 11.82 -21.96
CA THR A 365 21.99 10.88 -23.08
C THR A 365 20.54 10.45 -23.19
N VAL A 366 19.90 10.84 -24.30
CA VAL A 366 18.46 10.64 -24.49
C VAL A 366 18.15 9.15 -24.70
N PRO A 367 17.21 8.56 -23.95
CA PRO A 367 16.79 7.19 -24.18
C PRO A 367 16.30 6.96 -25.62
N LEU A 368 16.67 5.83 -26.22
CA LEU A 368 16.31 5.53 -27.62
C LEU A 368 14.79 5.56 -27.88
N SER A 369 13.98 5.21 -26.89
CA SER A 369 12.52 5.30 -27.00
C SER A 369 12.03 6.73 -27.22
N ILE A 370 12.65 7.72 -26.56
CA ILE A 370 12.37 9.15 -26.75
C ILE A 370 12.93 9.64 -28.08
N VAL A 371 14.18 9.27 -28.40
CA VAL A 371 14.79 9.62 -29.69
C VAL A 371 13.90 9.15 -30.83
N ARG A 372 13.51 7.88 -30.82
CA ARG A 372 12.70 7.28 -31.88
C ARG A 372 11.27 7.80 -31.93
N GLY A 373 10.60 7.87 -30.77
CA GLY A 373 9.18 8.21 -30.70
C GLY A 373 8.88 9.71 -30.82
N GLU A 374 9.81 10.58 -30.41
CA GLU A 374 9.53 12.02 -30.29
C GLU A 374 10.52 12.90 -31.04
N MET A 375 11.83 12.56 -31.03
CA MET A 375 12.85 13.47 -31.57
C MET A 375 13.01 13.32 -33.08
N ILE A 376 13.15 12.09 -33.61
CA ILE A 376 13.30 11.90 -35.07
C ILE A 376 12.17 12.55 -35.87
N PRO A 377 10.88 12.42 -35.49
CA PRO A 377 9.82 13.16 -36.18
C PRO A 377 9.96 14.68 -36.16
N LYS A 378 10.49 15.23 -35.03
CA LYS A 378 10.72 16.68 -34.90
C LYS A 378 11.90 17.13 -35.74
N ILE A 379 13.01 16.38 -35.72
CA ILE A 379 14.23 16.67 -36.49
C ILE A 379 13.93 16.62 -38.01
N LYS A 380 13.13 15.65 -38.47
CA LYS A 380 12.69 15.56 -39.86
C LYS A 380 11.91 16.80 -40.34
N ARG A 381 11.11 17.41 -39.45
CA ARG A 381 10.36 18.64 -39.76
C ARG A 381 11.24 19.86 -39.67
N ASP A 382 12.21 19.86 -38.77
CA ASP A 382 13.05 20.99 -38.46
C ASP A 382 14.45 20.53 -38.04
N PRO A 383 15.42 20.49 -38.97
CA PRO A 383 16.79 20.06 -38.68
C PRO A 383 17.49 20.90 -37.60
N SER A 384 17.08 22.15 -37.38
CA SER A 384 17.64 23.02 -36.34
C SER A 384 17.20 22.61 -34.91
N TYR A 385 16.31 21.62 -34.78
CA TYR A 385 15.82 21.15 -33.49
C TYR A 385 16.95 20.75 -32.54
N LEU A 386 17.99 20.06 -33.05
CA LEU A 386 19.12 19.61 -32.24
C LEU A 386 19.94 20.77 -31.69
N SER A 387 20.32 21.74 -32.55
CA SER A 387 21.14 22.89 -32.15
C SER A 387 20.40 23.79 -31.18
N ARG A 388 19.11 24.08 -31.43
CA ARG A 388 18.28 24.90 -30.53
C ARG A 388 18.09 24.26 -29.13
N ASN A 389 18.14 22.93 -29.04
CA ASN A 389 18.06 22.21 -27.77
C ASN A 389 19.42 21.84 -27.21
N HIS A 390 20.53 22.39 -27.74
CA HIS A 390 21.91 22.09 -27.29
C HIS A 390 22.21 20.59 -27.30
N MET A 391 21.78 19.90 -28.37
CA MET A 391 21.95 18.44 -28.52
C MET A 391 22.93 18.12 -29.63
N LYS A 392 23.71 17.04 -29.41
CA LYS A 392 24.65 16.47 -30.35
C LYS A 392 24.30 15.04 -30.68
N ILE A 393 24.65 14.61 -31.89
CA ILE A 393 24.60 13.20 -32.28
C ILE A 393 25.99 12.58 -32.07
N LEU A 394 26.02 11.42 -31.44
CA LEU A 394 27.25 10.69 -31.16
C LEU A 394 27.13 9.25 -31.67
N THR A 395 28.22 8.70 -32.16
CA THR A 395 28.36 7.24 -32.31
C THR A 395 28.39 6.57 -30.94
N TYR A 396 28.19 5.25 -30.87
CA TYR A 396 28.36 4.50 -29.62
C TYR A 396 29.79 4.53 -29.07
N SER A 397 30.79 4.86 -29.91
CA SER A 397 32.16 5.12 -29.48
C SER A 397 32.40 6.54 -28.96
N GLY A 398 31.39 7.41 -28.97
CA GLY A 398 31.45 8.79 -28.46
C GLY A 398 31.91 9.84 -29.48
N LYS A 399 32.19 9.45 -30.75
CA LYS A 399 32.55 10.40 -31.81
C LYS A 399 31.36 11.22 -32.24
N GLU A 400 31.51 12.54 -32.32
CA GLU A 400 30.45 13.46 -32.79
C GLU A 400 30.15 13.23 -34.29
N VAL A 401 28.90 13.23 -34.64
CA VAL A 401 28.36 13.10 -35.99
C VAL A 401 27.68 14.40 -36.37
N ASP A 402 28.08 14.98 -37.50
CA ASP A 402 27.41 16.20 -38.01
C ASP A 402 25.97 15.88 -38.46
N PRO A 403 24.96 16.47 -37.83
CA PRO A 403 23.57 16.28 -38.23
C PRO A 403 23.25 16.67 -39.66
N ALA A 404 24.02 17.62 -40.24
CA ALA A 404 23.86 18.07 -41.61
C ALA A 404 24.29 17.01 -42.64
N GLY A 405 25.21 16.12 -42.26
CA GLY A 405 25.63 15.00 -43.08
C GLY A 405 24.69 13.80 -43.06
N LEU A 406 23.60 13.84 -42.28
CA LEU A 406 22.61 12.77 -42.22
C LEU A 406 21.41 13.06 -43.11
N GLU A 407 21.09 12.13 -43.99
CA GLU A 407 19.87 12.24 -44.81
C GLU A 407 18.64 11.85 -43.95
N TRP A 408 18.08 12.82 -43.27
CA TRP A 408 16.97 12.64 -42.33
C TRP A 408 15.72 12.01 -42.93
N SER A 409 15.50 12.16 -44.25
CA SER A 409 14.41 11.51 -44.98
C SER A 409 14.49 9.99 -44.90
N THR A 410 15.71 9.44 -44.97
CA THR A 410 16.00 7.99 -44.97
C THR A 410 16.17 7.40 -43.57
N VAL A 411 16.40 8.25 -42.55
CA VAL A 411 16.56 7.78 -41.17
C VAL A 411 15.30 7.05 -40.71
N SER A 412 15.42 5.76 -40.42
CA SER A 412 14.34 4.97 -39.89
C SER A 412 14.18 5.13 -38.38
N VAL A 413 12.96 5.31 -37.91
CA VAL A 413 12.64 5.26 -36.48
C VAL A 413 13.07 3.94 -35.83
N LYS A 414 13.05 2.83 -36.58
CA LYS A 414 13.43 1.50 -36.08
C LYS A 414 14.94 1.30 -36.03
N ASN A 415 15.69 1.94 -36.92
CA ASN A 415 17.14 1.74 -37.07
C ASN A 415 17.89 3.08 -37.05
N PHE A 416 18.05 3.66 -35.85
CA PHE A 416 18.87 4.85 -35.60
C PHE A 416 20.12 4.42 -34.83
N PRO A 417 21.30 4.35 -35.49
CA PRO A 417 22.52 3.75 -34.92
C PRO A 417 23.38 4.73 -34.12
N TYR A 418 22.78 5.79 -33.62
CA TYR A 418 23.47 6.85 -32.89
C TYR A 418 22.84 7.13 -31.53
N MET A 419 23.59 7.81 -30.67
CA MET A 419 23.10 8.42 -29.44
C MET A 419 22.83 9.91 -29.66
N VAL A 420 21.81 10.42 -28.99
CA VAL A 420 21.60 11.88 -28.87
C VAL A 420 21.95 12.28 -27.44
N ARG A 421 22.81 13.29 -27.29
CA ARG A 421 23.25 13.80 -25.99
C ARG A 421 23.03 15.29 -25.89
N GLN A 422 22.38 15.73 -24.82
CA GLN A 422 22.21 17.14 -24.48
C GLN A 422 23.34 17.59 -23.57
N SER A 423 23.88 18.79 -23.84
CA SER A 423 24.97 19.38 -23.05
C SER A 423 24.48 19.83 -21.66
N PRO A 424 25.38 19.94 -20.68
CA PRO A 424 25.06 20.54 -19.38
C PRO A 424 24.58 21.99 -19.52
N GLY A 425 23.86 22.47 -18.53
CA GLY A 425 23.44 23.85 -18.45
C GLY A 425 21.94 24.03 -18.10
N PRO A 426 21.47 25.27 -17.96
CA PRO A 426 20.11 25.56 -17.49
C PRO A 426 18.99 25.09 -18.46
N HIS A 427 19.34 24.83 -19.71
CA HIS A 427 18.44 24.29 -20.74
C HIS A 427 18.37 22.73 -20.74
N ASN A 428 19.25 22.07 -19.98
CA ASN A 428 19.27 20.61 -19.96
C ASN A 428 17.97 20.05 -19.36
N SER A 429 17.40 19.06 -20.01
CA SER A 429 16.14 18.43 -19.57
C SER A 429 16.22 17.80 -18.18
N LEU A 430 17.43 17.44 -17.72
CA LEU A 430 17.70 16.96 -16.37
C LEU A 430 18.01 18.08 -15.36
N GLY A 431 17.96 19.36 -15.82
CA GLY A 431 18.35 20.52 -15.02
C GLY A 431 19.83 20.48 -14.64
N LEU A 432 20.14 20.96 -13.44
CA LEU A 432 21.51 21.18 -12.97
C LEU A 432 22.06 20.04 -12.09
N VAL A 433 21.20 19.08 -11.70
CA VAL A 433 21.60 17.96 -10.83
C VAL A 433 20.70 16.75 -11.02
N LYS A 434 21.27 15.54 -10.94
CA LYS A 434 20.54 14.28 -10.87
C LYS A 434 21.06 13.41 -9.71
N PHE A 435 20.14 12.64 -9.09
CA PHE A 435 20.38 11.75 -7.96
C PHE A 435 20.16 10.33 -8.42
N ILE A 436 21.17 9.49 -8.29
CA ILE A 436 21.20 8.18 -8.92
C ILE A 436 21.10 7.06 -7.89
N PHE A 437 20.08 6.24 -8.08
CA PHE A 437 19.89 4.94 -7.43
C PHE A 437 19.76 3.87 -8.52
N PRO A 438 20.83 3.09 -8.77
CA PRO A 438 20.87 2.11 -9.86
C PRO A 438 19.71 1.12 -9.77
N ASN A 439 18.96 0.98 -10.87
CA ASN A 439 17.79 0.09 -10.95
C ASN A 439 17.52 -0.34 -12.41
N LYS A 440 16.80 -1.45 -12.59
CA LYS A 440 16.46 -2.03 -13.91
C LYS A 440 15.53 -1.15 -14.77
N PHE A 441 14.87 -0.15 -14.17
CA PHE A 441 13.90 0.73 -14.86
C PHE A 441 14.55 1.98 -15.44
N ASN A 442 15.82 2.25 -15.13
CA ASN A 442 16.52 3.50 -15.47
C ASN A 442 15.76 4.76 -14.97
N VAL A 443 15.13 4.66 -13.80
CA VAL A 443 14.47 5.77 -13.12
C VAL A 443 15.47 6.43 -12.17
N TYR A 444 15.48 7.76 -12.16
CA TYR A 444 16.28 8.57 -11.25
C TYR A 444 15.51 9.84 -10.86
N ILE A 445 15.94 10.50 -9.80
CA ILE A 445 15.44 11.81 -9.38
C ILE A 445 16.34 12.88 -10.00
N HIS A 446 15.75 13.97 -10.51
CA HIS A 446 16.53 15.02 -11.18
C HIS A 446 15.85 16.38 -11.13
N ASP A 447 16.62 17.40 -11.39
CA ASP A 447 16.15 18.76 -11.62
C ASP A 447 15.43 18.91 -12.97
N THR A 448 14.90 20.08 -13.26
CA THR A 448 14.24 20.40 -14.55
C THR A 448 14.16 21.91 -14.77
N PRO A 449 14.32 22.38 -16.01
CA PRO A 449 14.05 23.79 -16.36
C PRO A 449 12.55 24.13 -16.33
N SER A 450 11.66 23.13 -16.41
CA SER A 450 10.20 23.33 -16.48
C SER A 450 9.58 23.55 -15.09
N LYS A 451 10.01 24.58 -14.37
CA LYS A 451 9.61 24.82 -12.96
C LYS A 451 8.12 25.12 -12.80
N SER A 452 7.50 25.81 -13.77
CA SER A 452 6.06 26.14 -13.71
C SER A 452 5.11 24.94 -13.68
N LEU A 453 5.60 23.76 -14.07
CA LEU A 453 4.79 22.53 -13.97
C LEU A 453 4.56 22.07 -12.54
N PHE A 454 5.35 22.53 -11.56
CA PHE A 454 5.14 22.23 -10.14
C PHE A 454 3.94 22.97 -9.52
N ASP A 455 3.43 24.01 -10.21
CA ASP A 455 2.23 24.76 -9.80
C ASP A 455 0.93 24.08 -10.22
N LYS A 456 1.02 23.01 -11.01
CA LYS A 456 -0.15 22.22 -11.43
C LYS A 456 -0.58 21.24 -10.34
N ASP A 457 -1.89 21.02 -10.21
CA ASP A 457 -2.45 20.01 -9.29
C ASP A 457 -2.07 18.60 -9.73
N ILE A 458 -2.25 18.30 -11.04
CA ILE A 458 -1.83 17.03 -11.63
C ILE A 458 -0.40 17.20 -12.15
N ARG A 459 0.56 16.49 -11.56
CA ARG A 459 1.98 16.58 -11.94
C ARG A 459 2.51 15.28 -12.56
N ALA A 460 1.72 14.67 -13.44
CA ALA A 460 2.06 13.46 -14.20
C ALA A 460 2.51 13.82 -15.63
N PHE A 461 3.73 14.34 -15.79
CA PHE A 461 4.24 14.87 -17.07
C PHE A 461 5.49 14.19 -17.60
N SER A 462 6.24 13.44 -16.78
CA SER A 462 7.52 12.86 -17.17
C SER A 462 7.37 11.56 -17.99
N HIS A 463 8.50 11.00 -18.40
CA HIS A 463 8.59 9.70 -19.06
C HIS A 463 8.91 8.54 -18.09
N GLY A 464 8.63 8.74 -16.80
CA GLY A 464 8.86 7.76 -15.74
C GLY A 464 9.86 8.23 -14.68
N CYS A 465 10.85 9.06 -15.02
CA CYS A 465 11.77 9.66 -14.03
C CYS A 465 11.05 10.71 -13.17
N ILE A 466 11.64 11.02 -12.02
CA ILE A 466 11.07 11.87 -10.99
C ILE A 466 11.76 13.24 -11.02
N ARG A 467 11.03 14.29 -11.42
CA ARG A 467 11.55 15.67 -11.38
C ARG A 467 11.32 16.26 -10.00
N LEU A 468 12.33 16.92 -9.45
CA LEU A 468 12.32 17.50 -8.10
C LEU A 468 12.21 19.02 -8.16
N HIS A 469 11.35 19.59 -7.30
CA HIS A 469 11.14 21.05 -7.27
C HIS A 469 12.31 21.79 -6.60
N LYS A 470 12.82 21.24 -5.49
CA LYS A 470 13.90 21.83 -4.67
C LYS A 470 15.18 20.96 -4.71
N PRO A 471 15.87 20.86 -5.87
CA PRO A 471 16.97 19.92 -6.01
C PRO A 471 18.27 20.37 -5.32
N ALA A 472 18.52 21.70 -5.18
CA ALA A 472 19.70 22.21 -4.49
C ALA A 472 19.61 21.94 -3.00
N GLU A 473 18.49 22.27 -2.38
CA GLU A 473 18.25 22.01 -0.94
C GLU A 473 18.28 20.49 -0.64
N PHE A 474 17.81 19.68 -1.59
CA PHE A 474 17.90 18.23 -1.43
C PHE A 474 19.34 17.74 -1.47
N ALA A 475 20.18 18.29 -2.35
CA ALA A 475 21.61 17.98 -2.41
C ALA A 475 22.32 18.40 -1.11
N GLU A 476 21.99 19.56 -0.55
CA GLU A 476 22.52 20.05 0.74
C GLU A 476 22.22 19.05 1.87
N VAL A 477 20.96 18.60 1.99
CA VAL A 477 20.55 17.67 3.05
C VAL A 477 21.20 16.28 2.86
N ILE A 478 21.30 15.80 1.62
CA ILE A 478 21.93 14.49 1.32
C ILE A 478 23.45 14.51 1.59
N LEU A 479 24.11 15.66 1.36
CA LEU A 479 25.57 15.80 1.52
C LEU A 479 25.97 16.41 2.86
N GLN A 480 25.03 16.65 3.80
CA GLN A 480 25.31 17.31 5.09
C GLN A 480 26.47 16.66 5.89
N ASP A 481 26.66 15.35 5.76
CA ASP A 481 27.74 14.60 6.43
C ASP A 481 29.07 14.65 5.65
N ASN A 482 29.15 15.40 4.55
CA ASN A 482 30.33 15.52 3.73
C ASN A 482 30.90 16.96 3.78
N ALA A 483 31.86 17.18 4.68
CA ALA A 483 32.49 18.48 4.91
C ALA A 483 33.12 19.14 3.65
N LEU A 484 33.26 18.39 2.55
CA LEU A 484 33.76 18.93 1.27
C LEU A 484 32.65 19.59 0.44
N TRP A 485 31.37 19.45 0.82
CA TRP A 485 30.21 19.89 0.05
C TRP A 485 29.30 20.76 0.91
N ASP A 486 29.63 22.04 0.96
CA ASP A 486 28.76 23.10 1.50
C ASP A 486 27.82 23.64 0.41
N LYS A 487 26.95 24.55 0.78
CA LYS A 487 25.96 25.17 -0.10
C LYS A 487 26.58 25.89 -1.29
N GLU A 488 27.69 26.59 -1.05
CA GLU A 488 28.42 27.34 -2.07
C GLU A 488 29.02 26.41 -3.12
N LYS A 489 29.69 25.34 -2.72
CA LYS A 489 30.27 24.32 -3.63
C LYS A 489 29.21 23.54 -4.39
N ILE A 490 28.08 23.23 -3.76
CA ILE A 490 26.92 22.61 -4.44
C ILE A 490 26.43 23.55 -5.56
N TYR A 491 26.26 24.83 -5.24
CA TYR A 491 25.84 25.81 -6.22
C TYR A 491 26.85 25.97 -7.38
N GLU A 492 28.14 26.10 -7.06
CA GLU A 492 29.23 26.16 -8.06
C GLU A 492 29.21 24.92 -8.97
N ALA A 493 29.13 23.70 -8.39
CA ALA A 493 29.11 22.46 -9.16
C ALA A 493 27.87 22.35 -10.05
N MET A 494 26.70 22.81 -9.59
CA MET A 494 25.48 22.86 -10.35
C MET A 494 25.60 23.78 -11.59
N HIS A 495 26.39 24.84 -11.52
CA HIS A 495 26.52 25.87 -12.57
C HIS A 495 27.83 25.79 -13.34
N SER A 496 28.71 24.85 -13.01
CA SER A 496 30.05 24.74 -13.62
C SER A 496 30.04 24.39 -15.12
N GLY A 497 28.93 23.87 -15.65
CA GLY A 497 28.87 23.31 -17.01
C GLY A 497 29.73 22.05 -17.21
N LYS A 498 30.35 21.55 -16.15
CA LYS A 498 31.20 20.34 -16.17
C LYS A 498 30.56 19.25 -15.34
N GLU A 499 30.25 18.13 -15.97
CA GLU A 499 29.65 16.99 -15.27
C GLU A 499 30.57 16.51 -14.13
N THR A 500 30.06 16.50 -12.90
CA THR A 500 30.81 16.13 -11.69
C THR A 500 29.98 15.13 -10.87
N ALA A 501 30.51 13.91 -10.71
CA ALA A 501 29.88 12.88 -9.90
C ALA A 501 30.42 12.87 -8.47
N VAL A 502 29.54 12.76 -7.48
CA VAL A 502 29.86 12.72 -6.04
C VAL A 502 29.24 11.45 -5.44
N MET A 503 30.09 10.53 -5.03
CA MET A 503 29.66 9.30 -4.36
C MET A 503 29.20 9.61 -2.94
N LEU A 504 28.08 9.02 -2.51
CA LEU A 504 27.65 9.11 -1.13
C LEU A 504 28.50 8.23 -0.23
N LYS A 505 28.84 8.71 0.96
CA LYS A 505 29.59 7.93 1.97
C LYS A 505 28.80 6.70 2.44
N LYS A 506 27.50 6.87 2.62
CA LYS A 506 26.53 5.81 2.92
C LYS A 506 25.43 5.90 1.88
N LYS A 507 25.06 4.78 1.29
CA LYS A 507 23.89 4.71 0.42
C LYS A 507 22.63 5.00 1.22
N ILE A 508 21.65 5.61 0.57
CA ILE A 508 20.37 5.97 1.21
C ILE A 508 19.27 5.16 0.54
N PRO A 509 18.47 4.39 1.29
CA PRO A 509 17.33 3.68 0.76
C PRO A 509 16.35 4.63 0.10
N VAL A 510 15.82 4.25 -1.05
CA VAL A 510 14.79 4.97 -1.81
C VAL A 510 13.61 4.04 -2.02
N VAL A 511 12.44 4.49 -1.61
CA VAL A 511 11.19 3.75 -1.77
C VAL A 511 10.24 4.59 -2.61
N ILE A 512 9.81 4.08 -3.74
CA ILE A 512 8.80 4.70 -4.59
C ILE A 512 7.50 3.94 -4.39
N LEU A 513 6.50 4.62 -3.83
CA LEU A 513 5.20 4.07 -3.45
C LEU A 513 4.07 4.67 -4.29
N TYR A 514 2.92 4.03 -4.20
CA TYR A 514 1.67 4.51 -4.78
C TYR A 514 0.55 4.36 -3.76
N LEU A 515 0.40 5.36 -2.89
CA LEU A 515 -0.64 5.37 -1.86
C LEU A 515 -1.66 6.46 -2.20
N THR A 516 -2.91 6.05 -2.39
CA THR A 516 -4.07 6.93 -2.67
C THR A 516 -4.81 7.33 -1.39
N PHE A 517 -4.53 6.63 -0.29
CA PHE A 517 -4.95 6.97 1.07
C PHE A 517 -3.82 6.68 2.06
N TRP A 518 -3.59 7.58 3.00
CA TRP A 518 -2.72 7.37 4.16
C TRP A 518 -3.08 8.33 5.29
N THR A 519 -2.50 8.12 6.46
CA THR A 519 -2.60 9.03 7.61
C THR A 519 -1.22 9.58 7.98
N ASP A 520 -1.19 10.76 8.59
CA ASP A 520 0.01 11.16 9.32
C ASP A 520 0.06 10.48 10.70
N THR A 521 1.12 10.77 11.46
CA THR A 521 1.31 10.21 12.81
C THR A 521 0.25 10.66 13.81
N GLY A 522 -0.46 11.74 13.53
CA GLY A 522 -1.59 12.27 14.31
C GLY A 522 -2.95 11.70 13.88
N GLY A 523 -3.00 10.78 12.91
CA GLY A 523 -4.23 10.16 12.43
C GLY A 523 -5.03 11.01 11.43
N LYS A 524 -4.47 12.11 10.93
CA LYS A 524 -5.15 12.92 9.91
C LYS A 524 -5.10 12.23 8.55
N ASN A 525 -6.26 12.08 7.92
CA ASN A 525 -6.42 11.41 6.63
C ASN A 525 -6.00 12.28 5.45
N TYR A 526 -5.30 11.68 4.50
CA TYR A 526 -4.92 12.23 3.21
C TYR A 526 -5.41 11.33 2.09
N ILE A 527 -6.10 11.92 1.12
CA ILE A 527 -6.73 11.23 0.01
C ILE A 527 -6.14 11.78 -1.29
N ARG A 528 -5.83 10.91 -2.23
CA ARG A 528 -5.33 11.33 -3.55
C ARG A 528 -6.04 10.58 -4.65
N LYS A 529 -6.14 11.25 -5.79
CA LYS A 529 -6.70 10.64 -6.99
C LYS A 529 -5.84 9.47 -7.45
N ASP A 530 -6.49 8.38 -7.85
CA ASP A 530 -5.82 7.26 -8.52
C ASP A 530 -5.47 7.63 -9.96
N ILE A 531 -4.30 8.28 -10.13
CA ILE A 531 -3.84 8.85 -11.42
C ILE A 531 -3.42 7.80 -12.46
N TYR A 532 -3.24 6.56 -12.04
CA TYR A 532 -2.81 5.46 -12.89
C TYR A 532 -3.85 4.34 -12.99
N ASN A 533 -5.01 4.49 -12.35
CA ASN A 533 -6.10 3.50 -12.28
C ASN A 533 -5.60 2.14 -11.76
N ARG A 534 -4.91 2.15 -10.60
CA ARG A 534 -4.34 0.95 -9.97
C ARG A 534 -5.14 0.42 -8.78
N ASP A 535 -6.10 1.20 -8.28
CA ASP A 535 -6.88 0.82 -7.09
C ASP A 535 -7.93 -0.23 -7.45
N GLU A 536 -8.59 -0.11 -8.60
CA GLU A 536 -9.69 -0.96 -9.01
C GLU A 536 -9.30 -2.45 -9.12
N GLU A 537 -8.13 -2.77 -9.70
CA GLU A 537 -7.67 -4.16 -9.83
C GLU A 537 -7.42 -4.81 -8.46
N ILE A 538 -6.83 -4.05 -7.53
CA ILE A 538 -6.58 -4.54 -6.17
C ILE A 538 -7.91 -4.71 -5.42
N ALA A 539 -8.80 -3.71 -5.49
CA ALA A 539 -10.12 -3.79 -4.87
C ALA A 539 -10.90 -5.01 -5.36
N ARG A 540 -10.91 -5.26 -6.68
CA ARG A 540 -11.55 -6.44 -7.26
C ARG A 540 -10.96 -7.73 -6.71
N ALA A 541 -9.64 -7.84 -6.59
CA ALA A 541 -8.99 -9.03 -6.06
C ALA A 541 -9.18 -9.22 -4.55
N LEU A 542 -9.42 -8.15 -3.79
CA LEU A 542 -9.71 -8.22 -2.37
C LEU A 542 -11.13 -8.70 -2.06
N PHE A 543 -12.10 -8.27 -2.87
CA PHE A 543 -13.53 -8.42 -2.57
C PHE A 543 -14.27 -9.42 -3.50
N GLN A 544 -13.58 -10.06 -4.43
CA GLN A 544 -14.06 -11.19 -5.22
C GLN A 544 -13.56 -12.51 -4.65
#